data_7b35c07840e6c5bfa89a10cc7df56c2e
#
_entry.id   7b35c07840e6c5bfa89a10cc7df56c2e
#
_cell.length_a   1.000
_cell.length_b   1.000
_cell.length_c   1.000
_cell.angle_alpha   90.00
_cell.angle_beta   90.00
_cell.angle_gamma   90.00
#
_symmetry.space_group_name_H-M   'P 1'
#
loop_
_entity.id
_entity.type
_entity.pdbx_description
1 polymer ?
#
loop_
_entity_poly.entity_id
_entity_poly.type
_entity_poly.pdbx_seq_one_letter_code
_entity_poly.pdbx_strand_id
1 'polypeptide(L)'
;MIAGAPNAGKSLIALWMAVHMKVPTLYISADTDSYTTSIRAAAMITGHQVSTVEEAFTTGDGKEFYQEELSSIKHLQFDFAPSPTLDEIDLSIRAYAEAYGEYPQMIIVDNAMNVVSLHNDEWAGLREIAKAMHHIARETDACVLLLHHTSEASGQPDMPPSRKSIQ
;
A
#
# COMPACT_ATOMS: atom_id res chain seq x y z
N MET A 1 2.47 -11.15 3.98
CA MET A 1 3.06 -10.65 2.73
C MET A 1 2.22 -11.14 1.55
N ILE A 2 1.96 -10.28 0.56
CA ILE A 2 1.37 -10.63 -0.73
C ILE A 2 2.46 -10.49 -1.81
N ALA A 3 2.81 -11.59 -2.47
CA ALA A 3 3.82 -11.61 -3.52
C ALA A 3 3.20 -12.04 -4.86
N GLY A 4 3.67 -11.50 -5.97
CA GLY A 4 3.20 -11.85 -7.30
C GLY A 4 3.87 -11.00 -8.38
N ALA A 5 3.68 -11.38 -9.64
CA ALA A 5 4.22 -10.64 -10.79
C ALA A 5 3.75 -9.17 -10.81
N PRO A 6 4.47 -8.26 -11.46
CA PRO A 6 3.97 -6.93 -11.77
C PRO A 6 2.58 -7.01 -12.42
N ASN A 7 1.71 -6.06 -12.15
CA ASN A 7 0.34 -5.99 -12.67
C ASN A 7 -0.61 -7.16 -12.28
N ALA A 8 -0.23 -8.02 -11.34
CA ALA A 8 -1.09 -9.09 -10.82
C ALA A 8 -2.23 -8.61 -9.88
N GLY A 9 -2.43 -7.30 -9.77
CA GLY A 9 -3.52 -6.72 -8.97
C GLY A 9 -3.25 -6.63 -7.46
N LYS A 10 -2.00 -6.82 -7.00
CA LYS A 10 -1.65 -6.77 -5.56
C LYS A 10 -2.08 -5.47 -4.89
N SER A 11 -1.66 -4.31 -5.44
CA SER A 11 -2.01 -2.99 -4.92
C SER A 11 -3.51 -2.73 -4.96
N LEU A 12 -4.21 -3.27 -5.99
CA LEU A 12 -5.67 -3.15 -6.11
C LEU A 12 -6.37 -3.90 -4.98
N ILE A 13 -5.94 -5.12 -4.66
CA ILE A 13 -6.49 -5.91 -3.55
C ILE A 13 -6.19 -5.24 -2.22
N ALA A 14 -4.95 -4.75 -2.01
CA ALA A 14 -4.57 -4.07 -0.78
C ALA A 14 -5.37 -2.77 -0.57
N LEU A 15 -5.55 -1.98 -1.62
CA LEU A 15 -6.36 -0.77 -1.58
C LEU A 15 -7.85 -1.09 -1.32
N TRP A 16 -8.37 -2.14 -1.96
CA TRP A 16 -9.73 -2.61 -1.72
C TRP A 16 -9.93 -3.00 -0.24
N MET A 17 -8.98 -3.73 0.34
CA MET A 17 -9.01 -4.08 1.77
C MET A 17 -8.99 -2.82 2.63
N ALA A 18 -8.08 -1.87 2.37
CA ALA A 18 -7.96 -0.63 3.10
C ALA A 18 -9.26 0.20 3.09
N VAL A 19 -9.95 0.25 1.95
CA VAL A 19 -11.21 0.99 1.79
C VAL A 19 -12.38 0.29 2.51
N HIS A 20 -12.49 -1.06 2.41
CA HIS A 20 -13.71 -1.77 2.80
C HIS A 20 -13.66 -2.41 4.19
N MET A 21 -12.50 -2.72 4.73
CA MET A 21 -12.41 -3.37 6.05
C MET A 21 -12.79 -2.45 7.22
N LYS A 22 -12.75 -1.13 7.01
CA LYS A 22 -13.16 -0.10 8.00
C LYS A 22 -12.41 -0.19 9.34
N VAL A 23 -11.15 -0.64 9.29
CA VAL A 23 -10.24 -0.62 10.44
C VAL A 23 -9.24 0.54 10.30
N PRO A 24 -8.77 1.14 11.41
CA PRO A 24 -7.74 2.16 11.37
C PRO A 24 -6.52 1.71 10.58
N THR A 25 -6.27 2.32 9.42
CA THR A 25 -5.29 1.87 8.43
C THR A 25 -4.33 2.99 8.06
N LEU A 26 -3.03 2.70 8.07
CA LEU A 26 -1.98 3.50 7.44
C LEU A 26 -1.51 2.78 6.18
N TYR A 27 -1.68 3.42 5.02
CA TYR A 27 -1.24 2.90 3.72
C TYR A 27 -0.04 3.69 3.22
N ILE A 28 1.13 3.07 3.22
CA ILE A 28 2.38 3.64 2.70
C ILE A 28 2.51 3.24 1.24
N SER A 29 2.26 4.20 0.34
CA SER A 29 2.29 4.01 -1.11
C SER A 29 3.64 4.47 -1.66
N ALA A 30 4.54 3.53 -1.85
CA ALA A 30 5.87 3.78 -2.39
C ALA A 30 5.97 3.60 -3.93
N ASP A 31 4.94 3.03 -4.56
CA ASP A 31 4.91 2.69 -5.99
C ASP A 31 3.93 3.53 -6.81
N THR A 32 2.88 4.03 -6.18
CA THR A 32 1.79 4.75 -6.86
C THR A 32 1.59 6.13 -6.21
N ASP A 33 1.42 7.16 -7.04
CA ASP A 33 1.17 8.53 -6.62
C ASP A 33 -0.23 8.75 -6.03
N SER A 34 -0.41 9.89 -5.37
CA SER A 34 -1.66 10.25 -4.69
C SER A 34 -2.84 10.42 -5.65
N TYR A 35 -2.61 10.93 -6.86
CA TYR A 35 -3.66 11.14 -7.86
C TYR A 35 -4.25 9.81 -8.31
N THR A 36 -3.39 8.89 -8.77
CA THR A 36 -3.79 7.55 -9.22
C THR A 36 -4.47 6.76 -8.11
N THR A 37 -3.93 6.82 -6.89
CA THR A 37 -4.50 6.12 -5.73
C THR A 37 -5.88 6.68 -5.36
N SER A 38 -6.05 8.01 -5.38
CA SER A 38 -7.34 8.66 -5.09
C SER A 38 -8.42 8.29 -6.11
N ILE A 39 -8.10 8.29 -7.41
CA ILE A 39 -9.04 7.87 -8.47
C ILE A 39 -9.48 6.42 -8.26
N ARG A 40 -8.54 5.51 -7.99
CA ARG A 40 -8.86 4.10 -7.72
C ARG A 40 -9.71 3.92 -6.47
N ALA A 41 -9.38 4.62 -5.39
CA ALA A 41 -10.16 4.59 -4.15
C ALA A 41 -11.58 5.12 -4.38
N ALA A 42 -11.74 6.26 -5.05
CA ALA A 42 -13.05 6.84 -5.38
C ALA A 42 -13.89 5.89 -6.24
N ALA A 43 -13.28 5.25 -7.24
CA ALA A 43 -13.95 4.24 -8.07
C ALA A 43 -14.44 3.03 -7.25
N MET A 44 -13.64 2.57 -6.28
CA MET A 44 -14.02 1.47 -5.39
C MET A 44 -15.16 1.83 -4.45
N ILE A 45 -15.19 3.06 -3.93
CA ILE A 45 -16.23 3.53 -3.00
C ILE A 45 -17.56 3.69 -3.73
N THR A 46 -17.53 4.31 -4.90
CA THR A 46 -18.74 4.67 -5.65
C THR A 46 -19.24 3.55 -6.55
N GLY A 47 -18.41 2.55 -6.85
CA GLY A 47 -18.70 1.52 -7.84
C GLY A 47 -18.66 2.03 -9.29
N HIS A 48 -18.17 3.26 -9.51
CA HIS A 48 -18.02 3.83 -10.85
C HIS A 48 -16.76 3.31 -11.54
N GLN A 49 -16.72 3.39 -12.87
CA GLN A 49 -15.53 3.01 -13.61
C GLN A 49 -14.39 4.01 -13.35
N VAL A 50 -13.16 3.51 -13.29
CA VAL A 50 -11.95 4.33 -13.07
C VAL A 50 -11.86 5.47 -14.09
N SER A 51 -12.16 5.20 -15.37
CA SER A 51 -12.17 6.21 -16.44
C SER A 51 -13.17 7.35 -16.20
N THR A 52 -14.35 7.05 -15.65
CA THR A 52 -15.36 8.07 -15.32
C THR A 52 -14.88 8.98 -14.19
N VAL A 53 -14.25 8.39 -13.17
CA VAL A 53 -13.67 9.15 -12.05
C VAL A 53 -12.52 10.03 -12.55
N GLU A 54 -11.63 9.47 -13.37
CA GLU A 54 -10.49 10.18 -13.95
C GLU A 54 -10.93 11.36 -14.83
N GLU A 55 -11.98 11.19 -15.64
CA GLU A 55 -12.59 12.25 -16.43
C GLU A 55 -13.09 13.39 -15.53
N ALA A 56 -13.81 13.09 -14.46
CA ALA A 56 -14.30 14.08 -13.50
C ALA A 56 -13.15 14.87 -12.85
N PHE A 57 -12.06 14.20 -12.48
CA PHE A 57 -10.88 14.87 -11.91
C PHE A 57 -10.12 15.72 -12.93
N THR A 58 -10.14 15.34 -14.21
CA THR A 58 -9.47 16.05 -15.31
C THR A 58 -10.26 17.26 -15.77
N THR A 59 -11.57 17.12 -15.95
CA THR A 59 -12.44 18.20 -16.43
C THR A 59 -12.91 19.13 -15.32
N GLY A 60 -12.92 18.64 -14.08
CA GLY A 60 -13.52 19.30 -12.92
C GLY A 60 -15.02 19.07 -12.78
N ASP A 61 -15.67 18.44 -13.77
CA ASP A 61 -17.12 18.21 -13.74
C ASP A 61 -17.47 17.01 -12.85
N GLY A 62 -18.21 17.27 -11.78
CA GLY A 62 -18.57 16.25 -10.78
C GLY A 62 -17.44 15.82 -9.83
N LYS A 63 -16.31 16.52 -9.85
CA LYS A 63 -15.15 16.23 -9.00
C LYS A 63 -15.48 16.32 -7.51
N GLU A 64 -16.31 17.28 -7.11
CA GLU A 64 -16.73 17.53 -5.72
C GLU A 64 -17.38 16.30 -5.11
N PHE A 65 -18.21 15.59 -5.87
CA PHE A 65 -18.85 14.35 -5.43
C PHE A 65 -17.81 13.31 -5.01
N TYR A 66 -16.80 13.06 -5.82
CA TYR A 66 -15.75 12.06 -5.50
C TYR A 66 -14.84 12.51 -4.34
N GLN A 67 -14.59 13.83 -4.22
CA GLN A 67 -13.84 14.38 -3.10
C GLN A 67 -14.61 14.23 -1.78
N GLU A 68 -15.92 14.40 -1.79
CA GLU A 68 -16.78 14.18 -0.63
C GLU A 68 -16.78 12.71 -0.21
N GLU A 69 -16.94 11.79 -1.16
CA GLU A 69 -16.88 10.35 -0.93
C GLU A 69 -15.53 9.92 -0.35
N LEU A 70 -14.41 10.37 -0.92
CA LEU A 70 -13.07 10.13 -0.39
C LEU A 70 -12.91 10.68 1.02
N SER A 71 -13.43 11.88 1.29
CA SER A 71 -13.36 12.53 2.60
C SER A 71 -14.21 11.82 3.67
N SER A 72 -15.14 10.98 3.27
CA SER A 72 -15.96 10.16 4.17
C SER A 72 -15.17 9.01 4.82
N ILE A 73 -14.06 8.58 4.20
CA ILE A 73 -13.21 7.49 4.70
C ILE A 73 -12.27 8.02 5.79
N LYS A 74 -12.71 7.98 7.03
CA LYS A 74 -11.93 8.48 8.18
C LYS A 74 -10.91 7.48 8.73
N HIS A 75 -11.08 6.20 8.44
CA HIS A 75 -10.25 5.10 8.96
C HIS A 75 -8.99 4.85 8.14
N LEU A 76 -8.83 5.46 6.96
CA LEU A 76 -7.71 5.25 6.05
C LEU A 76 -6.88 6.52 5.90
N GLN A 77 -5.59 6.40 6.18
CA GLN A 77 -4.61 7.46 5.96
C GLN A 77 -3.56 6.97 4.99
N PHE A 78 -3.13 7.85 4.08
CA PHE A 78 -2.08 7.57 3.11
C PHE A 78 -0.81 8.33 3.44
N ASP A 79 0.32 7.66 3.26
CA ASP A 79 1.64 8.25 3.16
C ASP A 79 2.22 7.95 1.77
N PHE A 80 2.54 9.00 1.02
CA PHE A 80 3.06 8.91 -0.35
C PHE A 80 4.56 9.20 -0.38
N ALA A 81 5.36 8.29 0.16
CA ALA A 81 6.80 8.37 0.16
C ALA A 81 7.39 7.46 -0.93
N PRO A 82 7.98 7.97 -2.04
CA PRO A 82 8.35 7.17 -3.21
C PRO A 82 9.50 6.19 -2.96
N SER A 83 10.29 6.39 -1.94
CA SER A 83 11.40 5.50 -1.57
C SER A 83 11.69 5.64 -0.07
N PRO A 84 10.76 5.22 0.80
CA PRO A 84 10.92 5.41 2.23
C PRO A 84 12.02 4.50 2.78
N THR A 85 12.78 5.01 3.74
CA THR A 85 13.64 4.22 4.61
C THR A 85 12.81 3.54 5.70
N LEU A 86 13.38 2.55 6.38
CA LEU A 86 12.72 1.93 7.54
C LEU A 86 12.44 2.91 8.68
N ASP A 87 13.34 3.89 8.88
CA ASP A 87 13.18 4.94 9.89
C ASP A 87 12.03 5.91 9.53
N GLU A 88 11.87 6.25 8.25
CA GLU A 88 10.74 7.07 7.78
C GLU A 88 9.41 6.34 7.92
N ILE A 89 9.37 5.03 7.68
CA ILE A 89 8.19 4.20 7.92
C ILE A 89 7.83 4.20 9.42
N ASP A 90 8.81 4.01 10.31
CA ASP A 90 8.58 4.07 11.75
C ASP A 90 8.08 5.44 12.19
N LEU A 91 8.67 6.51 11.63
CA LEU A 91 8.24 7.88 11.89
C LEU A 91 6.78 8.13 11.46
N SER A 92 6.37 7.64 10.28
CA SER A 92 4.99 7.76 9.80
C SER A 92 4.00 7.03 10.72
N ILE A 93 4.38 5.85 11.22
CA ILE A 93 3.56 5.06 12.16
C ILE A 93 3.41 5.80 13.50
N ARG A 94 4.50 6.38 14.03
CA ARG A 94 4.46 7.19 15.26
C ARG A 94 3.66 8.48 15.10
N ALA A 95 3.81 9.15 13.95
CA ALA A 95 3.03 10.35 13.63
C ALA A 95 1.53 10.03 13.55
N TYR A 96 1.17 8.86 12.98
CA TYR A 96 -0.20 8.37 13.02
C TYR A 96 -0.69 8.21 14.45
N ALA A 97 0.08 7.51 15.30
CA ALA A 97 -0.30 7.28 16.70
C ALA A 97 -0.44 8.59 17.50
N GLU A 98 0.43 9.57 17.24
CA GLU A 98 0.34 10.90 17.86
C GLU A 98 -0.93 11.65 17.43
N ALA A 99 -1.27 11.59 16.14
CA ALA A 99 -2.42 12.28 15.57
C ALA A 99 -3.77 11.68 16.00
N TYR A 100 -3.85 10.36 16.17
CA TYR A 100 -5.09 9.63 16.42
C TYR A 100 -5.20 9.05 17.84
N GLY A 101 -4.14 9.12 18.65
CA GLY A 101 -4.10 8.62 20.03
C GLY A 101 -3.89 7.10 20.13
N GLU A 102 -3.81 6.38 19.01
CA GLU A 102 -3.58 4.92 18.95
C GLU A 102 -2.83 4.55 17.67
N TYR A 103 -2.14 3.41 17.69
CA TYR A 103 -1.50 2.87 16.49
C TYR A 103 -2.56 2.40 15.47
N PRO A 104 -2.23 2.43 14.16
CA PRO A 104 -3.11 1.84 13.15
C PRO A 104 -3.25 0.33 13.41
N GLN A 105 -4.44 -0.22 13.19
CA GLN A 105 -4.69 -1.67 13.30
C GLN A 105 -4.20 -2.42 12.06
N MET A 106 -4.10 -1.73 10.92
CA MET A 106 -3.52 -2.26 9.70
C MET A 106 -2.49 -1.29 9.13
N ILE A 107 -1.32 -1.81 8.76
CA ILE A 107 -0.25 -1.09 8.08
C ILE A 107 -0.02 -1.78 6.74
N ILE A 108 -0.12 -1.04 5.65
CA ILE A 108 0.13 -1.56 4.30
C ILE A 108 1.38 -0.87 3.76
N VAL A 109 2.34 -1.65 3.26
CA VAL A 109 3.53 -1.15 2.55
C VAL A 109 3.49 -1.64 1.11
N ASP A 110 3.25 -0.74 0.18
CA ASP A 110 3.11 -0.99 -1.26
C ASP A 110 4.14 -0.17 -2.04
N ASN A 111 5.31 -0.74 -2.46
CA ASN A 111 5.70 -2.13 -2.21
C ASN A 111 7.10 -2.20 -1.53
N ALA A 112 7.47 -3.38 -1.08
CA ALA A 112 8.74 -3.62 -0.37
C ALA A 112 9.99 -3.30 -1.21
N MET A 113 9.93 -3.43 -2.53
CA MET A 113 11.09 -3.16 -3.42
C MET A 113 11.46 -1.67 -3.47
N ASN A 114 10.51 -0.79 -3.16
CA ASN A 114 10.75 0.66 -3.12
C ASN A 114 11.25 1.14 -1.76
N VAL A 115 11.24 0.28 -0.73
CA VAL A 115 11.79 0.60 0.59
C VAL A 115 13.32 0.54 0.51
N VAL A 116 13.98 1.64 0.93
CA VAL A 116 15.43 1.72 0.95
C VAL A 116 15.98 0.83 2.06
N SER A 117 16.86 -0.12 1.70
CA SER A 117 17.60 -0.97 2.64
C SER A 117 19.07 -0.59 2.69
N LEU A 118 19.76 -0.99 3.75
CA LEU A 118 21.21 -0.80 3.91
C LEU A 118 22.03 -1.80 3.08
N HIS A 119 21.36 -2.80 2.47
CA HIS A 119 22.01 -3.86 1.70
C HIS A 119 21.96 -3.59 0.20
N ASN A 120 23.10 -3.83 -0.49
CA ASN A 120 23.15 -3.79 -1.95
C ASN A 120 22.58 -5.06 -2.59
N ASP A 121 22.42 -6.14 -1.82
CA ASP A 121 21.80 -7.39 -2.26
C ASP A 121 20.29 -7.34 -2.01
N GLU A 122 19.51 -7.56 -3.05
CA GLU A 122 18.04 -7.49 -3.02
C GLU A 122 17.44 -8.44 -1.97
N TRP A 123 17.98 -9.67 -1.86
CA TRP A 123 17.49 -10.66 -0.90
C TRP A 123 17.81 -10.29 0.56
N ALA A 124 19.01 -9.76 0.79
CA ALA A 124 19.38 -9.28 2.11
C ALA A 124 18.52 -8.07 2.50
N GLY A 125 18.29 -7.15 1.57
CA GLY A 125 17.39 -6.00 1.77
C GLY A 125 15.96 -6.40 2.07
N LEU A 126 15.38 -7.31 1.27
CA LEU A 126 14.02 -7.80 1.53
C LEU A 126 13.89 -8.50 2.88
N ARG A 127 14.92 -9.25 3.28
CA ARG A 127 14.96 -9.92 4.60
C ARG A 127 15.03 -8.91 5.74
N GLU A 128 15.80 -7.83 5.59
CA GLU A 128 15.87 -6.72 6.53
C GLU A 128 14.49 -6.07 6.68
N ILE A 129 13.86 -5.69 5.57
CA ILE A 129 12.52 -5.08 5.54
C ILE A 129 11.48 -6.01 6.19
N ALA A 130 11.47 -7.30 5.83
CA ALA A 130 10.53 -8.25 6.41
C ALA A 130 10.71 -8.43 7.93
N LYS A 131 11.95 -8.40 8.44
CA LYS A 131 12.22 -8.45 9.88
C LYS A 131 11.76 -7.17 10.58
N ALA A 132 12.01 -5.99 9.98
CA ALA A 132 11.55 -4.73 10.54
C ALA A 132 10.01 -4.66 10.59
N MET A 133 9.33 -5.08 9.52
CA MET A 133 7.86 -5.15 9.49
C MET A 133 7.30 -6.13 10.53
N HIS A 134 7.97 -7.26 10.75
CA HIS A 134 7.59 -8.19 11.82
C HIS A 134 7.75 -7.57 13.22
N HIS A 135 8.82 -6.80 13.43
CA HIS A 135 9.05 -6.09 14.69
C HIS A 135 7.96 -5.04 14.93
N ILE A 136 7.67 -4.20 13.93
CA ILE A 136 6.59 -3.21 13.97
C ILE A 136 5.25 -3.88 14.30
N ALA A 137 4.90 -4.98 13.62
CA ALA A 137 3.65 -5.70 13.89
C ALA A 137 3.52 -6.14 15.36
N ARG A 138 4.63 -6.53 15.99
CA ARG A 138 4.64 -6.94 17.40
C ARG A 138 4.58 -5.79 18.39
N GLU A 139 5.23 -4.67 18.05
CA GLU A 139 5.24 -3.47 18.92
C GLU A 139 3.92 -2.73 18.90
N THR A 140 3.26 -2.70 17.74
CA THR A 140 2.02 -1.93 17.52
C THR A 140 0.75 -2.76 17.64
N ASP A 141 0.87 -4.09 17.72
CA ASP A 141 -0.24 -5.06 17.59
C ASP A 141 -1.03 -4.91 16.27
N ALA A 142 -0.41 -4.35 15.24
CA ALA A 142 -1.02 -4.11 13.94
C ALA A 142 -0.85 -5.32 13.00
N CYS A 143 -1.83 -5.52 12.12
CA CYS A 143 -1.69 -6.38 10.95
C CYS A 143 -0.83 -5.67 9.90
N VAL A 144 0.40 -6.12 9.66
CA VAL A 144 1.27 -5.55 8.62
C VAL A 144 1.14 -6.34 7.32
N LEU A 145 0.68 -5.67 6.27
CA LEU A 145 0.56 -6.19 4.92
C LEU A 145 1.69 -5.62 4.05
N LEU A 146 2.66 -6.46 3.71
CA LEU A 146 3.79 -6.11 2.86
C LEU A 146 3.57 -6.66 1.44
N LEU A 147 3.56 -5.80 0.43
CA LEU A 147 3.46 -6.17 -0.97
C LEU A 147 4.86 -6.32 -1.58
N HIS A 148 5.02 -7.32 -2.44
CA HIS A 148 6.30 -7.59 -3.10
C HIS A 148 6.10 -8.05 -4.54
N HIS A 149 6.93 -7.55 -5.46
CA HIS A 149 7.00 -8.05 -6.83
C HIS A 149 7.91 -9.28 -6.89
N THR A 150 7.42 -10.37 -7.45
CA THR A 150 8.29 -11.51 -7.79
C THR A 150 9.01 -11.22 -9.11
N SER A 151 10.29 -11.61 -9.20
CA SER A 151 11.04 -11.48 -10.46
C SER A 151 10.42 -12.31 -11.57
N GLU A 152 10.40 -11.79 -12.81
CA GLU A 152 9.90 -12.49 -14.00
C GLU A 152 10.73 -13.74 -14.37
N ALA A 153 11.89 -13.94 -13.74
CA ALA A 153 12.78 -15.07 -13.99
C ALA A 153 12.18 -16.45 -13.62
N SER A 154 11.01 -16.50 -13.00
CA SER A 154 10.34 -17.74 -12.60
C SER A 154 9.40 -18.33 -13.66
N GLY A 155 9.54 -17.95 -14.93
CA GLY A 155 8.98 -18.60 -16.13
C GLY A 155 7.51 -19.00 -16.09
N GLN A 156 6.76 -18.61 -17.08
CA GLN A 156 5.33 -18.80 -17.36
C GLN A 156 4.38 -17.93 -16.52
N PRO A 157 3.70 -16.99 -17.19
CA PRO A 157 2.80 -16.01 -16.52
C PRO A 157 1.62 -16.64 -15.76
N ASP A 158 1.29 -17.90 -16.03
CA ASP A 158 0.11 -18.58 -15.48
C ASP A 158 0.44 -19.58 -14.35
N MET A 159 1.69 -19.69 -13.93
CA MET A 159 2.06 -20.56 -12.82
C MET A 159 2.16 -19.77 -11.49
N PRO A 160 1.64 -20.32 -10.39
CA PRO A 160 1.88 -19.71 -9.09
C PRO A 160 3.39 -19.61 -8.82
N PRO A 161 3.86 -18.54 -8.16
CA PRO A 161 5.28 -18.33 -7.90
C PRO A 161 5.85 -19.53 -7.14
N SER A 162 6.99 -20.04 -7.62
CA SER A 162 7.68 -21.14 -6.94
C SER A 162 8.23 -20.66 -5.59
N ARG A 163 8.46 -21.58 -4.63
CA ARG A 163 9.12 -21.25 -3.37
C ARG A 163 10.48 -20.54 -3.57
N LYS A 164 11.16 -20.80 -4.69
CA LYS A 164 12.44 -20.17 -5.04
C LYS A 164 12.30 -18.71 -5.49
N SER A 165 11.11 -18.29 -5.96
CA SER A 165 10.83 -16.91 -6.38
C SER A 165 10.32 -16.03 -5.23
N ILE A 166 10.12 -16.59 -4.03
CA ILE A 166 9.65 -15.90 -2.83
C ILE A 166 10.73 -15.89 -1.74
N GLN A 167 11.81 -16.64 -1.94
CA GLN A 167 12.92 -16.72 -0.97
C GLN A 167 13.89 -15.57 -1.13
#